data_2cb641f5cd985d51950b6ca4a40a9cd1
#
_entry.id   2cb641f5cd985d51950b6ca4a40a9cd1
#
_cell.length_a   1.000
_cell.length_b   1.000
_cell.length_c   1.000
_cell.angle_alpha   90.00
_cell.angle_beta   90.00
_cell.angle_gamma   90.00
#
_symmetry.space_group_name_H-M   'P 1'
#
loop_
_entity.id
_entity.type
_entity.pdbx_description
1 polymer ?
#
loop_
_entity_poly.entity_id
_entity_poly.type
_entity_poly.pdbx_seq_one_letter_code
_entity_poly.pdbx_strand_id
1 'polypeptide(L)'
;WLGRVAYREALAVQQALFEHGREHHLLLLEHDHVFTYGRHADLATNLRCEPAAVGADLVAVTRGGDVTYHGPGQLVGYPILTLPNAKGSLVHVRAVEDVLIDALGELGIPDAGRLKGYPGVWVGATSASPRKIAAIGVRLALVDGVGRTMHGFALNVTTDMAYMREHIVACGIADRPVTSLAEEGVDATMRDVVD
;
A
#
# COMPACT_ATOMS: atom_id res chain seq x y z
N TRP A 1 0.32 16.24 2.00
CA TRP A 1 -0.63 15.52 2.83
C TRP A 1 -2.05 16.00 2.58
N LEU A 2 -2.98 15.08 2.30
CA LEU A 2 -4.37 15.39 1.95
C LEU A 2 -5.36 15.08 3.08
N GLY A 3 -4.87 14.55 4.21
CA GLY A 3 -5.75 14.08 5.29
C GLY A 3 -6.50 12.81 4.90
N ARG A 4 -7.70 12.62 5.48
CA ARG A 4 -8.55 11.47 5.16
C ARG A 4 -9.42 11.78 3.96
N VAL A 5 -9.35 10.93 2.93
CA VAL A 5 -10.02 11.11 1.63
C VAL A 5 -10.75 9.82 1.26
N ALA A 6 -11.99 9.92 0.81
CA ALA A 6 -12.75 8.77 0.30
C ALA A 6 -11.98 8.11 -0.85
N TYR A 7 -11.95 6.76 -0.86
CA TYR A 7 -11.10 6.01 -1.81
C TYR A 7 -11.42 6.36 -3.28
N ARG A 8 -12.69 6.47 -3.62
CA ARG A 8 -13.12 6.75 -4.99
C ARG A 8 -12.72 8.15 -5.45
N GLU A 9 -12.70 9.14 -4.56
CA GLU A 9 -12.23 10.50 -4.85
C GLU A 9 -10.73 10.51 -5.10
N ALA A 10 -9.94 9.88 -4.23
CA ALA A 10 -8.50 9.76 -4.43
C ALA A 10 -8.16 8.96 -5.71
N LEU A 11 -8.93 7.93 -6.03
CA LEU A 11 -8.77 7.17 -7.27
C LEU A 11 -9.04 8.04 -8.51
N ALA A 12 -10.05 8.89 -8.49
CA ALA A 12 -10.35 9.82 -9.58
C ALA A 12 -9.21 10.84 -9.79
N VAL A 13 -8.67 11.39 -8.69
CA VAL A 13 -7.49 12.29 -8.74
C VAL A 13 -6.27 11.55 -9.33
N GLN A 14 -5.97 10.34 -8.84
CA GLN A 14 -4.89 9.52 -9.38
C GLN A 14 -5.06 9.29 -10.88
N GLN A 15 -6.28 8.95 -11.32
CA GLN A 15 -6.56 8.67 -12.72
C GLN A 15 -6.37 9.91 -13.59
N ALA A 16 -6.85 11.08 -13.16
CA ALA A 16 -6.65 12.33 -13.87
C ALA A 16 -5.16 12.70 -14.00
N LEU A 17 -4.39 12.55 -12.92
CA LEU A 17 -2.95 12.78 -12.94
C LEU A 17 -2.20 11.75 -13.79
N PHE A 18 -2.62 10.50 -13.75
CA PHE A 18 -2.05 9.43 -14.56
C PHE A 18 -2.30 9.63 -16.07
N GLU A 19 -3.48 10.09 -16.47
CA GLU A 19 -3.85 10.28 -17.88
C GLU A 19 -3.33 11.60 -18.44
N HIS A 20 -3.38 12.68 -17.67
CA HIS A 20 -3.17 14.04 -18.15
C HIS A 20 -2.00 14.77 -17.49
N GLY A 21 -1.53 14.33 -16.32
CA GLY A 21 -0.44 14.97 -15.59
C GLY A 21 0.87 14.96 -16.38
N ARG A 22 1.72 15.96 -16.20
CA ARG A 22 3.06 16.06 -16.83
C ARG A 22 4.17 16.02 -15.80
N GLU A 23 3.84 16.35 -14.57
CA GLU A 23 4.77 16.45 -13.45
C GLU A 23 4.75 15.18 -12.59
N HIS A 24 5.70 15.10 -11.67
CA HIS A 24 5.73 14.07 -10.64
C HIS A 24 4.89 14.52 -9.44
N HIS A 25 4.05 13.63 -8.93
CA HIS A 25 3.24 13.89 -7.76
C HIS A 25 3.40 12.75 -6.75
N LEU A 26 3.51 13.10 -5.48
CA LEU A 26 3.36 12.17 -4.36
C LEU A 26 2.14 12.59 -3.56
N LEU A 27 1.07 11.80 -3.62
CA LEU A 27 -0.11 12.01 -2.80
C LEU A 27 0.03 11.15 -1.53
N LEU A 28 0.06 11.79 -0.36
CA LEU A 28 0.04 11.13 0.94
C LEU A 28 -1.31 11.39 1.60
N LEU A 29 -1.98 10.35 2.10
CA LEU A 29 -3.33 10.44 2.64
C LEU A 29 -3.69 9.22 3.51
N GLU A 30 -4.84 9.26 4.17
CA GLU A 30 -5.56 8.12 4.73
C GLU A 30 -6.87 7.91 3.98
N HIS A 31 -7.43 6.71 4.07
CA HIS A 31 -8.78 6.40 3.59
C HIS A 31 -9.75 6.08 4.73
N ASP A 32 -11.04 6.16 4.45
CA ASP A 32 -12.05 5.43 5.21
C ASP A 32 -11.89 3.92 4.94
N HIS A 33 -12.59 3.09 5.73
CA HIS A 33 -12.49 1.63 5.59
C HIS A 33 -12.87 1.16 4.19
N VAL A 34 -11.92 0.55 3.49
CA VAL A 34 -12.13 0.03 2.14
C VAL A 34 -11.25 -1.20 1.87
N PHE A 35 -11.84 -2.22 1.29
CA PHE A 35 -11.11 -3.31 0.66
C PHE A 35 -10.95 -3.01 -0.83
N THR A 36 -9.72 -3.15 -1.34
CA THR A 36 -9.44 -3.01 -2.76
C THR A 36 -8.88 -4.29 -3.33
N TYR A 37 -9.22 -4.62 -4.57
CA TYR A 37 -8.75 -5.84 -5.20
C TYR A 37 -8.32 -5.62 -6.66
N GLY A 38 -7.22 -6.28 -7.03
CA GLY A 38 -6.67 -6.24 -8.38
C GLY A 38 -7.40 -7.16 -9.36
N ARG A 39 -7.00 -7.13 -10.63
CA ARG A 39 -7.65 -7.89 -11.72
C ARG A 39 -7.61 -9.41 -11.55
N HIS A 40 -6.64 -9.91 -10.81
CA HIS A 40 -6.39 -11.34 -10.62
C HIS A 40 -6.69 -11.81 -9.20
N ALA A 41 -7.42 -10.98 -8.43
CA ALA A 41 -7.77 -11.31 -7.06
C ALA A 41 -8.78 -12.47 -7.03
N ASP A 42 -8.53 -13.41 -6.14
CA ASP A 42 -9.49 -14.47 -5.81
C ASP A 42 -10.30 -14.05 -4.57
N LEU A 43 -11.36 -13.30 -4.81
CA LEU A 43 -12.22 -12.82 -3.71
C LEU A 43 -12.94 -13.97 -3.00
N ALA A 44 -13.25 -15.07 -3.68
CA ALA A 44 -13.92 -16.20 -3.06
C ALA A 44 -13.07 -16.85 -1.97
N THR A 45 -11.75 -16.84 -2.16
CA THR A 45 -10.78 -17.40 -1.20
C THR A 45 -10.27 -16.33 -0.22
N ASN A 46 -10.05 -15.09 -0.71
CA ASN A 46 -9.27 -14.09 0.03
C ASN A 46 -10.07 -13.00 0.71
N LEU A 47 -11.39 -12.89 0.45
CA LEU A 47 -12.30 -12.01 1.19
C LEU A 47 -13.18 -12.87 2.11
N ARG A 48 -13.08 -12.65 3.42
CA ARG A 48 -13.70 -13.49 4.46
C ARG A 48 -14.90 -12.85 5.15
N CYS A 49 -15.34 -11.68 4.70
CA CYS A 49 -16.49 -10.97 5.27
C CYS A 49 -17.37 -10.37 4.17
N GLU A 50 -18.56 -9.97 4.53
CA GLU A 50 -19.35 -9.01 3.74
C GLU A 50 -18.83 -7.60 4.08
N PRO A 51 -18.22 -6.85 3.14
CA PRO A 51 -17.60 -5.56 3.44
C PRO A 51 -18.52 -4.56 4.12
N ALA A 52 -19.77 -4.46 3.66
CA ALA A 52 -20.77 -3.55 4.25
C ALA A 52 -21.08 -3.89 5.71
N ALA A 53 -21.01 -5.17 6.10
CA ALA A 53 -21.28 -5.60 7.48
C ALA A 53 -20.19 -5.16 8.46
N VAL A 54 -18.99 -4.86 7.96
CA VAL A 54 -17.85 -4.35 8.76
C VAL A 54 -17.59 -2.87 8.50
N GLY A 55 -18.53 -2.16 7.87
CA GLY A 55 -18.43 -0.74 7.61
C GLY A 55 -17.39 -0.35 6.56
N ALA A 56 -17.02 -1.25 5.66
CA ALA A 56 -16.02 -1.02 4.63
C ALA A 56 -16.61 -1.05 3.22
N ASP A 57 -16.06 -0.23 2.33
CA ASP A 57 -16.34 -0.32 0.89
C ASP A 57 -15.57 -1.50 0.26
N LEU A 58 -16.02 -1.91 -0.93
CA LEU A 58 -15.29 -2.83 -1.81
C LEU A 58 -15.08 -2.20 -3.19
N VAL A 59 -13.82 -2.08 -3.63
CA VAL A 59 -13.49 -1.38 -4.87
C VAL A 59 -12.53 -2.19 -5.75
N ALA A 60 -12.95 -2.46 -6.99
CA ALA A 60 -12.09 -3.03 -8.02
C ALA A 60 -11.08 -1.97 -8.52
N VAL A 61 -9.81 -2.37 -8.67
CA VAL A 61 -8.75 -1.46 -9.11
C VAL A 61 -7.80 -2.12 -10.11
N THR A 62 -6.93 -1.32 -10.72
CA THR A 62 -6.03 -1.75 -11.79
C THR A 62 -4.60 -2.02 -11.33
N ARG A 63 -4.32 -1.94 -10.02
CA ARG A 63 -3.00 -2.29 -9.46
C ARG A 63 -2.69 -3.77 -9.57
N GLY A 64 -1.43 -4.10 -9.44
CA GLY A 64 -1.00 -5.47 -9.18
C GLY A 64 -1.38 -5.95 -7.77
N GLY A 65 -1.31 -7.26 -7.57
CA GLY A 65 -1.64 -7.92 -6.30
C GLY A 65 -3.10 -8.29 -6.13
N ASP A 66 -3.40 -8.93 -5.02
CA ASP A 66 -4.69 -9.47 -4.62
C ASP A 66 -5.49 -8.45 -3.79
N VAL A 67 -6.40 -8.93 -2.93
CA VAL A 67 -7.16 -8.09 -2.00
C VAL A 67 -6.24 -7.47 -0.94
N THR A 68 -6.50 -6.22 -0.61
CA THR A 68 -5.89 -5.51 0.52
C THR A 68 -6.91 -4.61 1.19
N TYR A 69 -6.54 -4.10 2.35
CA TYR A 69 -7.34 -3.17 3.14
C TYR A 69 -6.65 -1.82 3.23
N HIS A 70 -7.46 -0.75 3.21
CA HIS A 70 -7.06 0.59 3.62
C HIS A 70 -8.07 1.13 4.63
N GLY A 71 -7.58 1.95 5.57
CA GLY A 71 -8.43 2.54 6.60
C GLY A 71 -7.68 3.53 7.48
N PRO A 72 -8.38 4.09 8.49
CA PRO A 72 -7.79 5.01 9.45
C PRO A 72 -6.53 4.45 10.11
N GLY A 73 -5.54 5.31 10.32
CA GLY A 73 -4.26 4.94 10.88
C GLY A 73 -3.28 4.27 9.89
N GLN A 74 -3.66 4.14 8.61
CA GLN A 74 -2.77 3.64 7.57
C GLN A 74 -2.33 4.79 6.65
N LEU A 75 -1.02 5.06 6.57
CA LEU A 75 -0.49 6.00 5.59
C LEU A 75 -0.51 5.37 4.20
N VAL A 76 -1.28 5.97 3.30
CA VAL A 76 -1.31 5.59 1.90
C VAL A 76 -0.54 6.61 1.07
N GLY A 77 0.38 6.12 0.23
CA GLY A 77 1.18 6.95 -0.66
C GLY A 77 1.00 6.53 -2.11
N TYR A 78 0.70 7.51 -2.96
CA TYR A 78 0.54 7.33 -4.39
C TYR A 78 1.60 8.15 -5.16
N PRO A 79 2.77 7.56 -5.47
CA PRO A 79 3.76 8.19 -6.35
C PRO A 79 3.29 8.08 -7.79
N ILE A 80 2.80 9.20 -8.35
CA ILE A 80 2.37 9.30 -9.73
C ILE A 80 3.49 9.96 -10.51
N LEU A 81 4.30 9.12 -11.15
CA LEU A 81 5.56 9.53 -11.76
C LEU A 81 5.50 9.35 -13.28
N THR A 82 6.22 10.22 -13.98
CA THR A 82 6.51 10.08 -15.39
C THR A 82 7.90 9.44 -15.53
N LEU A 83 7.96 8.25 -16.11
CA LEU A 83 9.20 7.49 -16.26
C LEU A 83 9.62 7.46 -17.73
N PRO A 84 10.96 7.42 -18.03
CA PRO A 84 11.44 7.43 -19.41
C PRO A 84 10.93 6.28 -20.26
N ASN A 85 10.55 5.17 -19.64
CA ASN A 85 9.98 4.01 -20.31
C ASN A 85 9.09 3.22 -19.36
N ALA A 86 8.18 2.40 -19.90
CA ALA A 86 7.30 1.53 -19.10
C ALA A 86 7.98 0.22 -18.64
N LYS A 87 9.28 0.06 -18.94
CA LYS A 87 10.04 -1.10 -18.46
C LYS A 87 10.55 -0.81 -17.06
N GLY A 88 10.25 -1.66 -16.12
CA GLY A 88 10.83 -1.55 -14.78
C GLY A 88 9.81 -1.35 -13.64
N SER A 89 8.62 -1.94 -13.76
CA SER A 89 7.69 -1.99 -12.61
C SER A 89 8.35 -2.55 -11.35
N LEU A 90 9.23 -3.53 -11.50
CA LEU A 90 10.02 -4.07 -10.38
C LEU A 90 11.03 -3.03 -9.85
N VAL A 91 11.67 -2.25 -10.72
CA VAL A 91 12.60 -1.19 -10.30
C VAL A 91 11.83 -0.12 -9.52
N HIS A 92 10.65 0.27 -9.99
CA HIS A 92 9.80 1.22 -9.28
C HIS A 92 9.36 0.68 -7.91
N VAL A 93 8.91 -0.58 -7.84
CA VAL A 93 8.56 -1.23 -6.55
C VAL A 93 9.76 -1.22 -5.61
N ARG A 94 10.98 -1.56 -6.10
CA ARG A 94 12.20 -1.55 -5.29
C ARG A 94 12.55 -0.15 -4.76
N ALA A 95 12.39 0.89 -5.58
CA ALA A 95 12.60 2.26 -5.14
C ALA A 95 11.61 2.68 -4.04
N VAL A 96 10.34 2.29 -4.16
CA VAL A 96 9.34 2.53 -3.11
C VAL A 96 9.68 1.75 -1.84
N GLU A 97 10.14 0.49 -1.96
CA GLU A 97 10.60 -0.30 -0.80
C GLU A 97 11.80 0.37 -0.13
N ASP A 98 12.79 0.90 -0.89
CA ASP A 98 13.97 1.57 -0.32
C ASP A 98 13.56 2.79 0.52
N VAL A 99 12.72 3.66 -0.02
CA VAL A 99 12.21 4.84 0.70
C VAL A 99 11.51 4.44 2.00
N LEU A 100 10.66 3.41 1.95
CA LEU A 100 9.94 2.95 3.15
C LEU A 100 10.89 2.29 4.18
N ILE A 101 11.90 1.55 3.74
CA ILE A 101 12.90 0.94 4.62
C ILE A 101 13.71 2.02 5.32
N ASP A 102 14.16 3.04 4.60
CA ASP A 102 14.92 4.15 5.17
C ASP A 102 14.08 4.93 6.18
N ALA A 103 12.84 5.29 5.83
CA ALA A 103 11.92 5.98 6.75
C ALA A 103 11.61 5.13 8.00
N LEU A 104 11.39 3.83 7.85
CA LEU A 104 11.17 2.93 8.99
C LEU A 104 12.39 2.84 9.88
N GLY A 105 13.60 2.87 9.31
CA GLY A 105 14.85 2.92 10.08
C GLY A 105 14.94 4.19 10.94
N GLU A 106 14.57 5.35 10.40
CA GLU A 106 14.51 6.62 11.12
C GLU A 106 13.43 6.62 12.22
N LEU A 107 12.32 5.94 11.98
CA LEU A 107 11.23 5.77 12.95
C LEU A 107 11.51 4.70 14.02
N GLY A 108 12.69 4.07 14.03
CA GLY A 108 13.08 3.11 15.07
C GLY A 108 12.84 1.65 14.73
N ILE A 109 12.61 1.29 13.46
CA ILE A 109 12.48 -0.10 12.96
C ILE A 109 13.71 -0.43 12.07
N PRO A 110 14.91 -0.59 12.64
CA PRO A 110 16.14 -0.77 11.84
C PRO A 110 16.24 -2.14 11.16
N ASP A 111 15.42 -3.12 11.52
CA ASP A 111 15.35 -4.45 10.92
C ASP A 111 14.26 -4.55 9.82
N ALA A 112 13.69 -3.41 9.41
CA ALA A 112 12.82 -3.34 8.25
C ALA A 112 13.59 -3.73 6.97
N GLY A 113 12.94 -4.48 6.11
CA GLY A 113 13.61 -4.96 4.90
C GLY A 113 12.69 -5.66 3.92
N ARG A 114 13.31 -6.25 2.88
CA ARG A 114 12.63 -7.01 1.84
C ARG A 114 12.60 -8.49 2.16
N LEU A 115 11.46 -9.12 1.89
CA LEU A 115 11.34 -10.57 1.92
C LEU A 115 11.31 -11.12 0.47
N LYS A 116 12.23 -12.03 0.14
CA LYS A 116 12.33 -12.59 -1.21
C LYS A 116 11.02 -13.28 -1.63
N GLY A 117 10.48 -12.87 -2.77
CA GLY A 117 9.23 -13.43 -3.31
C GLY A 117 7.95 -12.75 -2.81
N TYR A 118 8.06 -11.84 -1.83
CA TYR A 118 6.91 -11.18 -1.21
C TYR A 118 7.07 -9.65 -1.27
N PRO A 119 6.54 -8.96 -2.28
CA PRO A 119 6.63 -7.51 -2.40
C PRO A 119 6.07 -6.78 -1.18
N GLY A 120 6.68 -5.64 -0.83
CA GLY A 120 6.37 -4.84 0.35
C GLY A 120 7.52 -4.80 1.35
N VAL A 121 7.31 -4.14 2.49
CA VAL A 121 8.32 -4.01 3.54
C VAL A 121 7.92 -4.85 4.76
N TRP A 122 8.91 -5.48 5.34
CA TRP A 122 8.76 -6.48 6.39
C TRP A 122 9.66 -6.14 7.57
N VAL A 123 9.11 -6.18 8.78
CA VAL A 123 9.86 -6.14 10.04
C VAL A 123 10.42 -7.52 10.30
N GLY A 124 11.68 -7.60 10.74
CA GLY A 124 12.37 -8.86 10.92
C GLY A 124 12.52 -9.64 9.61
N ALA A 125 12.83 -8.99 8.50
CA ALA A 125 12.90 -9.59 7.17
C ALA A 125 13.86 -10.80 7.07
N THR A 126 14.87 -10.85 7.94
CA THR A 126 15.85 -11.95 8.06
C THR A 126 15.55 -12.91 9.21
N SER A 127 14.49 -12.68 9.97
CA SER A 127 14.10 -13.50 11.11
C SER A 127 13.30 -14.74 10.68
N ALA A 128 13.03 -15.63 11.64
CA ALA A 128 12.16 -16.79 11.42
C ALA A 128 10.68 -16.42 11.25
N SER A 129 10.27 -15.23 11.70
CA SER A 129 8.88 -14.76 11.71
C SER A 129 8.76 -13.33 11.18
N PRO A 130 9.02 -13.08 9.89
CA PRO A 130 8.86 -11.76 9.31
C PRO A 130 7.39 -11.34 9.29
N ARG A 131 7.14 -10.05 9.58
CA ARG A 131 5.80 -9.44 9.63
C ARG A 131 5.71 -8.30 8.62
N LYS A 132 4.67 -8.28 7.79
CA LYS A 132 4.51 -7.23 6.79
C LYS A 132 3.98 -5.96 7.42
N ILE A 133 4.74 -4.85 7.33
CA ILE A 133 4.36 -3.54 7.83
C ILE A 133 3.85 -2.62 6.70
N ALA A 134 4.34 -2.80 5.48
CA ALA A 134 3.86 -2.03 4.33
C ALA A 134 3.57 -2.93 3.12
N ALA A 135 2.41 -2.73 2.51
CA ALA A 135 2.02 -3.34 1.25
C ALA A 135 2.35 -2.40 0.08
N ILE A 136 2.72 -2.97 -1.07
CA ILE A 136 2.98 -2.22 -2.29
C ILE A 136 2.22 -2.85 -3.44
N GLY A 137 1.42 -2.04 -4.13
CA GLY A 137 0.71 -2.44 -5.32
C GLY A 137 0.65 -1.29 -6.32
N VAL A 138 1.37 -1.42 -7.44
CA VAL A 138 1.50 -0.36 -8.44
C VAL A 138 0.88 -0.76 -9.77
N ARG A 139 0.56 0.25 -10.57
CA ARG A 139 0.34 0.13 -12.01
C ARG A 139 1.38 0.97 -12.73
N LEU A 140 2.01 0.38 -13.73
CA LEU A 140 2.87 1.08 -14.68
C LEU A 140 2.34 0.80 -16.10
N ALA A 141 2.03 1.82 -16.85
CA ALA A 141 1.59 1.70 -18.23
C ALA A 141 2.09 2.86 -19.09
N LEU A 142 2.04 2.69 -20.40
CA LEU A 142 2.30 3.76 -21.36
C LEU A 142 1.05 4.64 -21.51
N VAL A 143 1.26 5.95 -21.37
CA VAL A 143 0.29 6.99 -21.69
C VAL A 143 0.98 7.95 -22.65
N ASP A 144 0.47 8.09 -23.87
CA ASP A 144 1.08 8.89 -24.93
C ASP A 144 2.56 8.54 -25.19
N GLY A 145 2.89 7.24 -25.12
CA GLY A 145 4.26 6.75 -25.34
C GLY A 145 5.21 6.92 -24.16
N VAL A 146 4.77 7.47 -23.03
CA VAL A 146 5.58 7.70 -21.83
C VAL A 146 5.10 6.78 -20.70
N GLY A 147 6.03 6.19 -19.97
CA GLY A 147 5.71 5.35 -18.80
C GLY A 147 5.15 6.20 -17.66
N ARG A 148 4.02 5.78 -17.10
CA ARG A 148 3.43 6.44 -15.94
C ARG A 148 3.06 5.44 -14.86
N THR A 149 3.23 5.87 -13.61
CA THR A 149 2.86 5.08 -12.43
C THR A 149 1.56 5.55 -11.81
N MET A 150 0.86 4.66 -11.15
CA MET A 150 -0.37 4.89 -10.41
C MET A 150 -0.47 3.88 -9.27
N HIS A 151 -1.28 4.17 -8.25
CA HIS A 151 -1.29 3.46 -6.98
C HIS A 151 0.05 3.60 -6.26
N GLY A 152 0.42 2.73 -5.35
CA GLY A 152 1.67 2.88 -4.61
C GLY A 152 1.76 1.96 -3.40
N PHE A 153 1.83 2.54 -2.20
CA PHE A 153 2.06 1.81 -0.96
C PHE A 153 1.01 2.12 0.12
N ALA A 154 0.93 1.25 1.09
CA ALA A 154 0.16 1.42 2.31
C ALA A 154 1.01 0.96 3.49
N LEU A 155 1.39 1.91 4.37
CA LEU A 155 2.17 1.69 5.59
C LEU A 155 1.24 1.70 6.80
N ASN A 156 1.25 0.64 7.57
CA ASN A 156 0.45 0.53 8.78
C ASN A 156 1.13 1.31 9.92
N VAL A 157 0.54 2.42 10.34
CA VAL A 157 1.02 3.26 11.46
C VAL A 157 0.29 2.87 12.74
N THR A 158 -0.98 3.26 12.86
CA THR A 158 -1.88 2.90 13.97
C THR A 158 -3.12 2.16 13.47
N THR A 159 -2.99 1.51 12.32
CA THR A 159 -4.05 0.78 11.62
C THR A 159 -4.69 -0.27 12.51
N ASP A 160 -6.02 -0.37 12.49
CA ASP A 160 -6.72 -1.51 13.09
C ASP A 160 -6.42 -2.78 12.28
N MET A 161 -5.53 -3.59 12.83
CA MET A 161 -5.03 -4.80 12.16
C MET A 161 -6.07 -5.94 12.11
N ALA A 162 -7.19 -5.84 12.83
CA ALA A 162 -8.29 -6.81 12.76
C ALA A 162 -8.84 -6.90 11.32
N TYR A 163 -8.97 -5.77 10.64
CA TYR A 163 -9.42 -5.74 9.23
C TYR A 163 -8.55 -6.58 8.30
N MET A 164 -7.24 -6.58 8.52
CA MET A 164 -6.31 -7.36 7.69
C MET A 164 -6.20 -8.82 8.12
N ARG A 165 -6.44 -9.15 9.38
CA ARG A 165 -6.26 -10.51 9.93
C ARG A 165 -7.52 -11.35 9.86
N GLU A 166 -8.68 -10.72 10.10
CA GLU A 166 -9.94 -11.45 10.25
C GLU A 166 -10.75 -11.44 8.95
N HIS A 167 -10.71 -10.34 8.18
CA HIS A 167 -11.61 -10.13 7.07
C HIS A 167 -11.01 -10.42 5.69
N ILE A 168 -9.68 -10.55 5.60
CA ILE A 168 -9.03 -10.91 4.32
C ILE A 168 -7.85 -11.85 4.51
N VAL A 169 -7.44 -12.52 3.42
CA VAL A 169 -6.08 -13.04 3.27
C VAL A 169 -5.27 -11.94 2.61
N ALA A 170 -4.58 -11.13 3.42
CA ALA A 170 -3.92 -9.92 2.96
C ALA A 170 -2.92 -10.22 1.82
N CYS A 171 -3.12 -9.62 0.66
CA CYS A 171 -2.31 -9.83 -0.55
C CYS A 171 -2.23 -11.31 -1.01
N GLY A 172 -3.19 -12.17 -0.64
CA GLY A 172 -3.16 -13.61 -0.91
C GLY A 172 -2.06 -14.37 -0.15
N ILE A 173 -1.49 -13.79 0.90
CA ILE A 173 -0.39 -14.36 1.68
C ILE A 173 -0.96 -14.87 3.01
N ALA A 174 -1.34 -16.15 3.04
CA ALA A 174 -1.99 -16.77 4.20
C ALA A 174 -1.02 -17.16 5.33
N ASP A 175 0.26 -17.32 5.01
CA ASP A 175 1.29 -17.89 5.90
C ASP A 175 2.18 -16.84 6.58
N ARG A 176 1.89 -15.55 6.40
CA ARG A 176 2.71 -14.46 6.93
C ARG A 176 1.86 -13.42 7.66
N PRO A 177 2.23 -13.05 8.88
CA PRO A 177 1.52 -12.04 9.64
C PRO A 177 1.75 -10.63 9.10
N VAL A 178 0.81 -9.75 9.43
CA VAL A 178 0.88 -8.31 9.22
C VAL A 178 1.10 -7.61 10.56
N THR A 179 1.71 -6.42 10.53
CA THR A 179 1.98 -5.60 11.72
C THR A 179 1.82 -4.11 11.41
N SER A 180 1.93 -3.26 12.43
CA SER A 180 1.92 -1.79 12.35
C SER A 180 3.05 -1.20 13.20
N LEU A 181 3.39 0.08 13.02
CA LEU A 181 4.34 0.79 13.89
C LEU A 181 3.92 0.69 15.36
N ALA A 182 2.64 0.89 15.65
CA ALA A 182 2.12 0.80 17.02
C ALA A 182 2.31 -0.59 17.63
N GLU A 183 2.08 -1.67 16.87
CA GLU A 183 2.30 -3.04 17.36
C GLU A 183 3.80 -3.38 17.53
N GLU A 184 4.67 -2.73 16.78
CA GLU A 184 6.14 -2.85 16.95
C GLU A 184 6.68 -1.96 18.07
N GLY A 185 5.80 -1.24 18.79
CA GLY A 185 6.16 -0.43 19.94
C GLY A 185 6.67 0.97 19.60
N VAL A 186 6.47 1.43 18.38
CA VAL A 186 6.80 2.78 17.94
C VAL A 186 5.62 3.71 18.20
N ASP A 187 5.79 4.68 19.06
CA ASP A 187 4.81 5.73 19.36
C ASP A 187 5.00 6.90 18.37
N ALA A 188 4.46 6.71 17.16
CA ALA A 188 4.51 7.72 16.11
C ALA A 188 3.08 8.09 15.67
N THR A 189 2.84 9.39 15.57
CA THR A 189 1.60 9.89 14.96
C THR A 189 1.68 9.83 13.43
N MET A 190 0.53 9.93 12.76
CA MET A 190 0.51 10.04 11.29
C MET A 190 1.34 11.21 10.78
N ARG A 191 1.39 12.32 11.54
CA ARG A 191 2.16 13.49 11.18
C ARG A 191 3.67 13.22 11.25
N ASP A 192 4.13 12.54 12.29
CA ASP A 192 5.55 12.17 12.43
C ASP A 192 6.04 11.30 11.28
N VAL A 193 5.14 10.51 10.69
CA VAL A 193 5.46 9.63 9.56
C VAL A 193 5.40 10.36 8.20
N VAL A 194 4.63 11.45 8.11
CA VAL A 194 4.46 12.23 6.87
C VAL A 194 5.56 13.29 6.72
N ASP A 195 6.00 13.92 7.81
CA ASP A 195 6.99 15.00 7.85
C ASP A 195 8.43 14.46 7.76
#